data_fc4f497ded4521780b9e918211081d2c
#
_entry.id   fc4f497ded4521780b9e918211081d2c
#
_cell.length_a   1.000
_cell.length_b   1.000
_cell.length_c   1.000
_cell.angle_alpha   90.00
_cell.angle_beta   90.00
_cell.angle_gamma   90.00
#
_symmetry.space_group_name_H-M   'P 1'
#
loop_
_entity.id
_entity.type
_entity.pdbx_description
1 polymer ?
#
loop_
_entity_poly.entity_id
_entity_poly.type
_entity_poly.pdbx_seq_one_letter_code
_entity_poly.pdbx_strand_id
1 'polypeptide(L)'
;MSTGSTPFPKWQLAILLGAPLAIGLGYLYLRNRLEDPEKKKVAELKAKTTISLDNEDNAKAAESAIDRAMKLKGAGNRAFHAGEYDKAIALYNEAIEACPPDRPIDLATFYQNRSACYEKREMWEQVKEDCTFALKLNEKYVKAFLRRSRAAEKSGDLVLALEDVTSACILERFQVQSSLVNADRILKALGRQHAREALAMRQPVMPSKHFIKTYFSAFSEDPITKISFDQESSNGFIKAKQAIEAQDYESVVKACTEEVDTDGKYKYEALLLRATFYLLLGRHDDAQVDLAKVIESDASIKVRVNALIKRASLYTQLENTERCLEDFANAAKLDPNNSDIYHHRGQVYLLLERMDEATAEFAKAVELNPDFSIAYIQKCYADYRHAQLHKNIGALTQVRADFEKALERFPRCAEVYILYAQVLSDQQEWSRAEALFESALGVDPNNATLYVHKGLVQLQKSTDFDKAVKLINKAIEIDDKCDFAYETLGTIEVQRGNLRRSLELFEKAIALAKTEQEMTHLFSLKDAAAAQLKVSERWGLDWTVS
;
A
#
# COMPACT_ATOMS: atom_id res chain seq x y z
N MET A 1 -0.18 -1.98 28.20
CA MET A 1 -1.14 -2.65 27.31
C MET A 1 -1.42 -1.69 26.17
N SER A 2 -0.65 -1.83 25.10
CA SER A 2 -0.75 -0.99 23.89
C SER A 2 -1.82 -1.59 23.00
N THR A 3 -3.01 -0.99 22.97
CA THR A 3 -4.04 -1.29 21.98
C THR A 3 -3.62 -0.62 20.68
N GLY A 4 -3.02 -1.41 19.79
CA GLY A 4 -2.70 -0.95 18.44
C GLY A 4 -3.96 -0.46 17.72
N SER A 5 -4.00 0.84 17.45
CA SER A 5 -4.94 1.44 16.51
C SER A 5 -4.75 0.78 15.14
N THR A 6 -5.81 0.21 14.59
CA THR A 6 -5.81 -0.27 13.20
C THR A 6 -5.58 0.92 12.29
N PRO A 7 -4.56 0.90 11.43
CA PRO A 7 -4.32 2.01 10.52
C PRO A 7 -5.53 2.19 9.59
N PHE A 8 -5.81 3.43 9.28
CA PHE A 8 -6.84 3.89 8.36
C PHE A 8 -6.89 2.99 7.11
N PRO A 9 -8.05 2.45 6.73
CA PRO A 9 -8.15 1.79 5.43
C PRO A 9 -7.89 2.83 4.35
N LYS A 10 -6.80 2.66 3.62
CA LYS A 10 -6.29 3.65 2.63
C LYS A 10 -7.23 3.89 1.43
N TRP A 11 -8.25 3.05 1.24
CA TRP A 11 -9.33 3.32 0.29
C TRP A 11 -10.09 4.62 0.60
N GLN A 12 -10.11 5.05 1.86
CA GLN A 12 -10.71 6.32 2.26
C GLN A 12 -9.92 7.53 1.80
N LEU A 13 -8.60 7.37 1.65
CA LEU A 13 -7.71 8.36 1.09
C LEU A 13 -8.01 8.69 -0.37
N ALA A 14 -8.41 7.73 -1.16
CA ALA A 14 -8.61 7.92 -2.59
C ALA A 14 -9.96 8.56 -2.92
N ILE A 15 -11.02 8.28 -2.16
CA ILE A 15 -12.26 9.07 -2.24
C ILE A 15 -11.95 10.54 -1.91
N LEU A 16 -10.97 10.77 -1.01
CA LEU A 16 -10.53 12.08 -0.56
C LEU A 16 -9.72 12.88 -1.57
N LEU A 17 -8.88 12.21 -2.35
CA LEU A 17 -7.97 12.86 -3.30
C LEU A 17 -8.39 12.66 -4.76
N GLY A 18 -9.57 12.10 -4.99
CA GLY A 18 -10.03 11.74 -6.33
C GLY A 18 -9.22 10.60 -6.94
N ALA A 19 -8.52 9.81 -6.12
CA ALA A 19 -7.77 8.64 -6.55
C ALA A 19 -8.43 7.34 -6.07
N PRO A 20 -8.55 6.29 -6.89
CA PRO A 20 -9.03 4.98 -6.45
C PRO A 20 -8.03 4.35 -5.48
N LEU A 21 -8.58 3.66 -4.52
CA LEU A 21 -7.92 3.16 -3.34
C LEU A 21 -7.36 1.78 -3.44
N ALA A 22 -6.23 1.63 -2.89
CA ALA A 22 -5.76 0.33 -2.49
C ALA A 22 -4.85 0.44 -1.28
N ILE A 23 -5.22 -0.10 -0.15
CA ILE A 23 -4.30 -0.65 0.86
C ILE A 23 -5.09 -1.16 2.07
N GLY A 24 -4.84 -2.37 2.53
CA GLY A 24 -5.12 -2.77 3.89
C GLY A 24 -5.71 -4.15 4.16
N LEU A 25 -6.15 -4.89 3.15
CA LEU A 25 -6.81 -6.17 3.40
C LEU A 25 -5.85 -7.36 3.54
N GLY A 26 -4.68 -7.32 2.93
CA GLY A 26 -3.67 -8.38 3.07
C GLY A 26 -3.12 -8.49 4.51
N TYR A 27 -2.93 -7.36 5.19
CA TYR A 27 -2.43 -7.34 6.56
C TYR A 27 -3.47 -7.81 7.60
N LEU A 28 -4.75 -7.47 7.42
CA LEU A 28 -5.82 -7.90 8.33
C LEU A 28 -6.15 -9.39 8.18
N TYR A 29 -6.08 -9.94 6.97
CA TYR A 29 -6.34 -11.35 6.73
C TYR A 29 -5.26 -12.27 7.32
N LEU A 30 -3.98 -11.89 7.21
CA LEU A 30 -2.88 -12.63 7.84
C LEU A 30 -2.97 -12.61 9.39
N ARG A 31 -3.48 -11.54 9.97
CA ARG A 31 -3.65 -11.42 11.43
C ARG A 31 -4.76 -12.31 11.97
N ASN A 32 -5.87 -12.48 11.26
CA ASN A 32 -7.02 -13.28 11.74
C ASN A 32 -6.85 -14.80 11.57
N ARG A 33 -5.88 -15.26 10.77
CA ARG A 33 -5.61 -16.69 10.55
C ARG A 33 -4.60 -17.29 11.55
N LEU A 34 -4.01 -16.47 12.42
CA LEU A 34 -3.00 -16.89 13.41
C LEU A 34 -3.59 -17.38 14.74
N GLU A 35 -4.91 -17.43 14.89
CA GLU A 35 -5.58 -17.97 16.09
C GLU A 35 -6.35 -19.26 15.78
N ASP A 36 -5.65 -20.32 15.43
CA ASP A 36 -6.20 -21.68 15.54
C ASP A 36 -5.17 -22.64 16.14
N PRO A 37 -5.35 -23.04 17.42
CA PRO A 37 -4.40 -23.89 18.13
C PRO A 37 -4.79 -25.36 18.05
N GLU A 38 -4.70 -26.00 16.88
CA GLU A 38 -4.69 -27.48 16.85
C GLU A 38 -3.98 -28.02 15.62
N LYS A 39 -2.71 -28.42 15.82
CA LYS A 39 -2.15 -29.70 15.32
C LYS A 39 -0.68 -29.87 15.71
N LYS A 40 -0.48 -30.24 16.95
CA LYS A 40 0.68 -31.06 17.35
C LYS A 40 0.44 -32.48 16.86
N LYS A 41 1.26 -32.96 15.91
CA LYS A 41 1.71 -34.33 15.73
C LYS A 41 2.30 -34.54 14.34
N VAL A 42 3.59 -34.47 14.21
CA VAL A 42 4.31 -35.29 13.21
C VAL A 42 5.63 -35.75 13.86
N ALA A 43 5.56 -36.94 14.33
CA ALA A 43 6.42 -38.07 14.13
C ALA A 43 7.93 -37.81 13.99
N GLU A 44 8.62 -38.26 15.03
CA GLU A 44 10.01 -38.73 14.98
C GLU A 44 10.16 -39.83 13.92
N LEU A 45 10.91 -39.55 12.88
CA LEU A 45 11.49 -40.58 12.02
C LEU A 45 12.96 -40.73 12.39
N LYS A 46 13.22 -41.69 13.25
CA LYS A 46 14.57 -42.26 13.43
C LYS A 46 14.88 -43.12 12.22
N ALA A 47 15.71 -42.60 11.31
CA ALA A 47 16.36 -43.45 10.31
C ALA A 47 17.61 -44.08 10.94
N LYS A 48 17.54 -45.36 11.22
CA LYS A 48 18.71 -46.22 11.43
C LYS A 48 19.33 -46.49 10.07
N THR A 49 20.50 -45.98 9.81
CA THR A 49 21.33 -46.45 8.70
C THR A 49 22.47 -47.28 9.30
N THR A 50 22.45 -48.56 9.01
CA THR A 50 23.54 -49.48 9.31
C THR A 50 24.61 -49.30 8.27
N ILE A 51 25.78 -48.83 8.63
CA ILE A 51 27.00 -48.81 7.80
C ILE A 51 27.94 -49.87 8.29
N SER A 52 28.34 -50.72 7.37
CA SER A 52 29.27 -51.82 7.53
C SER A 52 30.68 -51.36 7.96
N LEU A 53 31.26 -52.16 8.82
CA LEU A 53 32.61 -52.10 9.35
C LEU A 53 33.65 -52.26 8.23
N ASP A 54 34.38 -51.17 7.93
CA ASP A 54 35.76 -51.21 7.43
C ASP A 54 36.32 -49.76 7.51
N ASN A 55 37.00 -49.45 8.61
CA ASN A 55 37.95 -48.34 8.83
C ASN A 55 37.91 -47.81 10.26
N GLU A 56 38.21 -48.65 11.25
CA GLU A 56 38.27 -48.18 12.64
C GLU A 56 39.36 -47.12 12.87
N ASP A 57 40.46 -47.13 12.11
CA ASP A 57 41.50 -46.13 12.27
C ASP A 57 41.17 -44.77 11.63
N ASN A 58 40.44 -44.75 10.50
CA ASN A 58 39.93 -43.53 9.90
C ASN A 58 38.78 -42.94 10.73
N ALA A 59 37.94 -43.75 11.32
CA ALA A 59 36.84 -43.33 12.21
C ALA A 59 37.41 -42.67 13.50
N LYS A 60 38.42 -43.28 14.12
CA LYS A 60 39.09 -42.70 15.29
C LYS A 60 39.83 -41.38 15.00
N ALA A 61 40.47 -41.29 13.83
CA ALA A 61 41.13 -40.05 13.41
C ALA A 61 40.09 -38.94 13.10
N ALA A 62 38.96 -39.25 12.47
CA ALA A 62 37.84 -38.34 12.22
C ALA A 62 37.13 -37.92 13.52
N GLU A 63 36.93 -38.81 14.46
CA GLU A 63 36.36 -38.52 15.79
C GLU A 63 37.30 -37.58 16.60
N SER A 64 38.62 -37.79 16.54
CA SER A 64 39.62 -36.88 17.12
C SER A 64 39.64 -35.50 16.44
N ALA A 65 39.44 -35.44 15.12
CA ALA A 65 39.41 -34.20 14.38
C ALA A 65 38.17 -33.35 14.72
N ILE A 66 36.97 -33.98 14.81
CA ILE A 66 35.75 -33.28 15.20
C ILE A 66 35.82 -32.78 16.65
N ASP A 67 36.37 -33.57 17.58
CA ASP A 67 36.57 -33.14 18.95
C ASP A 67 37.49 -31.88 19.05
N ARG A 68 38.53 -31.86 18.24
CA ARG A 68 39.42 -30.69 18.14
C ARG A 68 38.64 -29.46 17.59
N ALA A 69 37.87 -29.64 16.51
CA ALA A 69 37.08 -28.56 15.92
C ALA A 69 36.02 -28.03 16.92
N MET A 70 35.37 -28.93 17.69
CA MET A 70 34.41 -28.52 18.71
C MET A 70 35.06 -27.79 19.90
N LYS A 71 36.26 -28.18 20.33
CA LYS A 71 37.04 -27.43 21.35
C LYS A 71 37.41 -26.03 20.86
N LEU A 72 37.86 -25.90 19.61
CA LEU A 72 38.17 -24.62 18.97
C LEU A 72 36.90 -23.74 18.85
N LYS A 73 35.75 -24.28 18.40
CA LYS A 73 34.46 -23.57 18.41
C LYS A 73 34.12 -23.07 19.83
N GLY A 74 34.29 -23.91 20.84
CA GLY A 74 34.01 -23.54 22.23
C GLY A 74 34.93 -22.39 22.72
N ALA A 75 36.21 -22.41 22.34
CA ALA A 75 37.13 -21.32 22.59
C ALA A 75 36.76 -20.04 21.83
N GLY A 76 36.35 -20.19 20.56
CA GLY A 76 35.85 -19.08 19.74
C GLY A 76 34.62 -18.43 20.35
N ASN A 77 33.64 -19.23 20.84
CA ASN A 77 32.45 -18.71 21.52
C ASN A 77 32.85 -17.90 22.78
N ARG A 78 33.82 -18.37 23.59
CA ARG A 78 34.28 -17.63 24.77
C ARG A 78 34.94 -16.31 24.37
N ALA A 79 35.79 -16.30 23.35
CA ALA A 79 36.41 -15.08 22.82
C ALA A 79 35.34 -14.11 22.27
N PHE A 80 34.31 -14.61 21.57
CA PHE A 80 33.20 -13.80 21.10
C PHE A 80 32.44 -13.10 22.26
N HIS A 81 32.12 -13.85 23.32
CA HIS A 81 31.47 -13.28 24.50
C HIS A 81 32.38 -12.32 25.28
N ALA A 82 33.66 -12.46 25.20
CA ALA A 82 34.63 -11.52 25.77
C ALA A 82 34.84 -10.26 24.92
N GLY A 83 34.21 -10.19 23.71
CA GLY A 83 34.41 -9.07 22.78
C GLY A 83 35.69 -9.14 21.94
N GLU A 84 36.47 -10.23 22.06
CA GLU A 84 37.76 -10.47 21.36
C GLU A 84 37.45 -11.05 19.96
N TYR A 85 36.82 -10.25 19.09
CA TYR A 85 36.27 -10.73 17.80
C TYR A 85 37.34 -11.27 16.85
N ASP A 86 38.54 -10.63 16.76
CA ASP A 86 39.61 -11.10 15.88
C ASP A 86 40.16 -12.45 16.33
N LYS A 87 40.32 -12.65 17.63
CA LYS A 87 40.71 -13.94 18.22
C LYS A 87 39.64 -15.00 18.00
N ALA A 88 38.34 -14.63 18.11
CA ALA A 88 37.24 -15.53 17.82
C ALA A 88 37.25 -15.97 16.35
N ILE A 89 37.50 -15.05 15.41
CA ILE A 89 37.62 -15.35 13.97
C ILE A 89 38.78 -16.34 13.73
N ALA A 90 39.94 -16.12 14.32
CA ALA A 90 41.08 -17.03 14.17
C ALA A 90 40.75 -18.44 14.66
N LEU A 91 40.11 -18.55 15.84
CA LEU A 91 39.69 -19.85 16.41
C LEU A 91 38.63 -20.55 15.57
N TYR A 92 37.70 -19.79 14.95
CA TYR A 92 36.74 -20.38 14.02
C TYR A 92 37.35 -20.79 12.69
N ASN A 93 38.41 -20.07 12.20
CA ASN A 93 39.17 -20.51 11.04
C ASN A 93 39.80 -21.88 11.28
N GLU A 94 40.51 -22.03 12.40
CA GLU A 94 41.09 -23.30 12.80
C GLU A 94 40.02 -24.40 12.98
N ALA A 95 38.84 -24.05 13.51
CA ALA A 95 37.73 -25.01 13.67
C ALA A 95 37.18 -25.48 12.30
N ILE A 96 37.07 -24.57 11.32
CA ILE A 96 36.63 -24.87 9.96
C ILE A 96 37.65 -25.78 9.25
N GLU A 97 38.96 -25.47 9.38
CA GLU A 97 40.04 -26.29 8.80
C GLU A 97 40.13 -27.68 9.43
N ALA A 98 39.92 -27.78 10.74
CA ALA A 98 39.95 -29.04 11.47
C ALA A 98 38.68 -29.91 11.28
N CYS A 99 37.60 -29.34 10.75
CA CYS A 99 36.30 -30.03 10.63
C CYS A 99 36.33 -31.08 9.52
N PRO A 100 36.00 -32.33 9.79
CA PRO A 100 35.90 -33.35 8.76
C PRO A 100 34.80 -33.04 7.71
N PRO A 101 35.00 -33.36 6.41
CA PRO A 101 34.04 -33.03 5.34
C PRO A 101 32.69 -33.72 5.47
N ASP A 102 32.60 -34.80 6.17
CA ASP A 102 31.39 -35.60 6.46
C ASP A 102 30.51 -34.99 7.57
N ARG A 103 30.88 -33.81 8.08
CA ARG A 103 30.16 -33.09 9.16
C ARG A 103 29.62 -31.74 8.67
N PRO A 104 28.76 -31.68 7.63
CA PRO A 104 28.30 -30.43 7.02
C PRO A 104 27.52 -29.53 7.98
N ILE A 105 26.77 -30.08 8.93
CA ILE A 105 25.97 -29.29 9.90
C ILE A 105 26.86 -28.60 10.93
N ASP A 106 27.93 -29.28 11.37
CA ASP A 106 28.90 -28.69 12.29
C ASP A 106 29.68 -27.57 11.59
N LEU A 107 30.11 -27.83 10.37
CA LEU A 107 30.80 -26.85 9.52
C LEU A 107 29.92 -25.62 9.24
N ALA A 108 28.63 -25.82 8.93
CA ALA A 108 27.67 -24.73 8.79
C ALA A 108 27.57 -23.87 10.06
N THR A 109 27.64 -24.52 11.23
CA THR A 109 27.61 -23.81 12.51
C THR A 109 28.86 -22.97 12.72
N PHE A 110 30.04 -23.44 12.29
CA PHE A 110 31.30 -22.69 12.43
C PHE A 110 31.31 -21.45 11.53
N TYR A 111 30.91 -21.58 10.27
CA TYR A 111 30.71 -20.43 9.38
C TYR A 111 29.73 -19.41 9.97
N GLN A 112 28.57 -19.90 10.46
CA GLN A 112 27.54 -19.03 11.04
C GLN A 112 28.03 -18.31 12.31
N ASN A 113 28.91 -18.93 13.13
CA ASN A 113 29.51 -18.30 14.30
C ASN A 113 30.59 -17.28 13.89
N ARG A 114 31.43 -17.60 12.89
CA ARG A 114 32.42 -16.66 12.35
C ARG A 114 31.73 -15.43 11.73
N SER A 115 30.61 -15.63 11.00
CA SER A 115 29.83 -14.53 10.47
C SER A 115 29.29 -13.59 11.56
N ALA A 116 29.03 -14.11 12.78
CA ALA A 116 28.64 -13.28 13.91
C ALA A 116 29.77 -12.33 14.37
N CYS A 117 31.02 -12.77 14.28
CA CYS A 117 32.17 -11.92 14.56
C CYS A 117 32.32 -10.84 13.49
N TYR A 118 32.20 -11.21 12.23
CA TYR A 118 32.22 -10.26 11.11
C TYR A 118 31.10 -9.23 11.21
N GLU A 119 29.89 -9.65 11.63
CA GLU A 119 28.74 -8.74 11.87
C GLU A 119 29.08 -7.69 12.95
N LYS A 120 29.77 -8.08 14.03
CA LYS A 120 30.23 -7.16 15.08
C LYS A 120 31.33 -6.20 14.64
N ARG A 121 32.04 -6.57 13.59
CA ARG A 121 33.10 -5.75 12.95
C ARG A 121 32.58 -4.97 11.75
N GLU A 122 31.26 -5.03 11.45
CA GLU A 122 30.62 -4.41 10.29
C GLU A 122 31.23 -4.82 8.94
N MET A 123 31.84 -6.00 8.87
CA MET A 123 32.43 -6.58 7.67
C MET A 123 31.36 -7.32 6.85
N TRP A 124 30.45 -6.55 6.23
CA TRP A 124 29.20 -7.07 5.64
C TRP A 124 29.42 -8.09 4.52
N GLU A 125 30.44 -7.92 3.68
CA GLU A 125 30.73 -8.87 2.60
C GLU A 125 31.13 -10.23 3.18
N GLN A 126 32.02 -10.27 4.18
CA GLN A 126 32.41 -11.52 4.84
C GLN A 126 31.25 -12.19 5.57
N VAL A 127 30.32 -11.39 6.13
CA VAL A 127 29.06 -11.94 6.70
C VAL A 127 28.26 -12.65 5.61
N LYS A 128 28.09 -12.03 4.43
CA LYS A 128 27.33 -12.63 3.32
C LYS A 128 28.00 -13.91 2.82
N GLU A 129 29.31 -13.90 2.68
CA GLU A 129 30.08 -15.07 2.25
C GLU A 129 29.91 -16.24 3.21
N ASP A 130 30.20 -16.04 4.50
CA ASP A 130 30.10 -17.10 5.52
C ASP A 130 28.66 -17.64 5.66
N CYS A 131 27.67 -16.75 5.68
CA CYS A 131 26.26 -17.18 5.69
C CYS A 131 25.91 -17.97 4.44
N THR A 132 26.48 -17.61 3.27
CA THR A 132 26.25 -18.37 2.01
C THR A 132 26.87 -19.76 2.08
N PHE A 133 28.07 -19.92 2.66
CA PHE A 133 28.67 -21.23 2.91
C PHE A 133 27.83 -22.04 3.91
N ALA A 134 27.38 -21.41 5.00
CA ALA A 134 26.52 -22.07 5.97
C ALA A 134 25.21 -22.57 5.34
N LEU A 135 24.59 -21.78 4.44
CA LEU A 135 23.35 -22.14 3.73
C LEU A 135 23.55 -23.22 2.66
N LYS A 136 24.70 -23.30 2.02
CA LYS A 136 25.05 -24.40 1.11
C LYS A 136 25.13 -25.74 1.84
N LEU A 137 25.57 -25.72 3.11
CA LEU A 137 25.72 -26.91 3.96
C LEU A 137 24.43 -27.26 4.72
N ASN A 138 23.62 -26.24 5.02
CA ASN A 138 22.33 -26.39 5.71
C ASN A 138 21.32 -25.39 5.08
N GLU A 139 20.59 -25.83 4.08
CA GLU A 139 19.67 -25.02 3.29
C GLU A 139 18.50 -24.40 4.10
N LYS A 140 18.23 -24.89 5.30
CA LYS A 140 17.13 -24.40 6.17
C LYS A 140 17.65 -23.72 7.43
N TYR A 141 18.85 -23.16 7.39
CA TYR A 141 19.48 -22.54 8.55
C TYR A 141 18.97 -21.10 8.79
N VAL A 142 17.86 -20.95 9.51
CA VAL A 142 17.17 -19.67 9.77
C VAL A 142 18.12 -18.58 10.26
N LYS A 143 19.03 -18.89 11.21
CA LYS A 143 19.97 -17.90 11.74
C LYS A 143 20.93 -17.34 10.67
N ALA A 144 21.32 -18.17 9.70
CA ALA A 144 22.18 -17.74 8.60
C ALA A 144 21.41 -16.86 7.61
N PHE A 145 20.15 -17.19 7.30
CA PHE A 145 19.27 -16.32 6.51
C PHE A 145 19.10 -14.96 7.16
N LEU A 146 18.69 -14.88 8.42
CA LEU A 146 18.46 -13.62 9.12
C LEU A 146 19.73 -12.77 9.23
N ARG A 147 20.91 -13.40 9.39
CA ARG A 147 22.17 -12.68 9.43
C ARG A 147 22.58 -12.16 8.05
N ARG A 148 22.46 -13.00 7.01
CA ARG A 148 22.75 -12.57 5.63
C ARG A 148 21.80 -11.48 5.17
N SER A 149 20.51 -11.57 5.51
CA SER A 149 19.51 -10.51 5.26
C SER A 149 19.94 -9.17 5.86
N ARG A 150 20.39 -9.15 7.13
CA ARG A 150 20.88 -7.92 7.77
C ARG A 150 22.13 -7.36 7.09
N ALA A 151 23.07 -8.23 6.73
CA ALA A 151 24.29 -7.81 6.03
C ALA A 151 23.99 -7.27 4.63
N ALA A 152 23.10 -7.94 3.89
CA ALA A 152 22.63 -7.50 2.57
C ALA A 152 21.93 -6.14 2.65
N GLU A 153 21.08 -5.93 3.64
CA GLU A 153 20.42 -4.64 3.87
C GLU A 153 21.45 -3.53 4.16
N LYS A 154 22.45 -3.80 5.00
CA LYS A 154 23.51 -2.82 5.32
C LYS A 154 24.42 -2.52 4.13
N SER A 155 24.61 -3.45 3.21
CA SER A 155 25.35 -3.25 1.96
C SER A 155 24.49 -2.73 0.79
N GLY A 156 23.18 -2.47 1.02
CA GLY A 156 22.29 -1.92 -0.01
C GLY A 156 21.68 -2.96 -0.96
N ASP A 157 21.95 -4.26 -0.78
CA ASP A 157 21.35 -5.34 -1.56
C ASP A 157 20.00 -5.73 -0.96
N LEU A 158 18.99 -4.88 -1.18
CA LEU A 158 17.66 -5.05 -0.62
C LEU A 158 16.94 -6.28 -1.19
N VAL A 159 17.24 -6.69 -2.42
CA VAL A 159 16.64 -7.88 -3.05
C VAL A 159 17.10 -9.14 -2.32
N LEU A 160 18.40 -9.33 -2.11
CA LEU A 160 18.91 -10.46 -1.34
C LEU A 160 18.41 -10.41 0.12
N ALA A 161 18.37 -9.23 0.70
CA ALA A 161 17.86 -9.04 2.06
C ALA A 161 16.41 -9.52 2.19
N LEU A 162 15.54 -9.21 1.21
CA LEU A 162 14.15 -9.62 1.18
C LEU A 162 14.00 -11.14 0.97
N GLU A 163 14.75 -11.72 0.04
CA GLU A 163 14.72 -13.17 -0.22
C GLU A 163 15.09 -13.97 1.04
N ASP A 164 16.12 -13.53 1.74
CA ASP A 164 16.59 -14.20 2.95
C ASP A 164 15.62 -14.07 4.12
N VAL A 165 15.08 -12.87 4.38
CA VAL A 165 14.10 -12.70 5.46
C VAL A 165 12.79 -13.42 5.13
N THR A 166 12.38 -13.47 3.86
CA THR A 166 11.21 -14.24 3.42
C THR A 166 11.44 -15.73 3.64
N SER A 167 12.63 -16.24 3.31
CA SER A 167 13.03 -17.63 3.59
C SER A 167 12.94 -17.94 5.07
N ALA A 168 13.45 -17.05 5.93
CA ALA A 168 13.35 -17.20 7.38
C ALA A 168 11.90 -17.18 7.86
N CYS A 169 11.06 -16.25 7.40
CA CYS A 169 9.65 -16.15 7.77
C CYS A 169 8.88 -17.44 7.39
N ILE A 170 9.12 -18.00 6.21
CA ILE A 170 8.50 -19.27 5.77
C ILE A 170 8.93 -20.42 6.68
N LEU A 171 10.22 -20.55 6.98
CA LEU A 171 10.71 -21.61 7.89
C LEU A 171 10.18 -21.46 9.31
N GLU A 172 9.97 -20.24 9.77
CA GLU A 172 9.37 -19.88 11.06
C GLU A 172 7.82 -19.92 11.03
N ARG A 173 7.23 -20.31 9.89
CA ARG A 173 5.77 -20.35 9.67
C ARG A 173 5.08 -19.02 10.00
N PHE A 174 5.75 -17.90 9.74
CA PHE A 174 5.28 -16.54 10.02
C PHE A 174 4.92 -16.26 11.48
N GLN A 175 5.48 -17.04 12.43
CA GLN A 175 5.16 -16.89 13.86
C GLN A 175 6.11 -15.95 14.62
N VAL A 176 7.26 -15.62 14.04
CA VAL A 176 8.28 -14.79 14.70
C VAL A 176 8.09 -13.34 14.32
N GLN A 177 7.56 -12.54 15.26
CA GLN A 177 7.24 -11.12 15.04
C GLN A 177 8.43 -10.29 14.58
N SER A 178 9.63 -10.54 15.11
CA SER A 178 10.83 -9.78 14.72
C SER A 178 11.21 -9.99 13.25
N SER A 179 11.03 -11.20 12.71
CA SER A 179 11.28 -11.50 11.30
C SER A 179 10.26 -10.80 10.39
N LEU A 180 8.99 -10.76 10.81
CA LEU A 180 7.92 -10.06 10.08
C LEU A 180 8.16 -8.54 10.04
N VAL A 181 8.57 -7.94 11.16
CA VAL A 181 8.91 -6.49 11.22
C VAL A 181 10.12 -6.18 10.32
N ASN A 182 11.12 -7.04 10.29
CA ASN A 182 12.26 -6.87 9.40
C ASN A 182 11.85 -6.98 7.92
N ALA A 183 10.99 -7.95 7.59
CA ALA A 183 10.47 -8.10 6.23
C ALA A 183 9.68 -6.87 5.78
N ASP A 184 8.77 -6.35 6.62
CA ASP A 184 8.00 -5.12 6.33
C ASP A 184 8.91 -3.91 6.08
N ARG A 185 9.94 -3.74 6.90
CA ARG A 185 10.91 -2.64 6.75
C ARG A 185 11.70 -2.73 5.44
N ILE A 186 12.18 -3.92 5.09
CA ILE A 186 12.92 -4.16 3.83
C ILE A 186 11.99 -3.97 2.63
N LEU A 187 10.75 -4.49 2.68
CA LEU A 187 9.74 -4.32 1.64
C LEU A 187 9.44 -2.84 1.37
N LYS A 188 9.26 -2.04 2.42
CA LYS A 188 9.04 -0.59 2.27
C LYS A 188 10.25 0.13 1.67
N ALA A 189 11.46 -0.26 2.05
CA ALA A 189 12.67 0.33 1.49
C ALA A 189 12.86 -0.01 0.01
N LEU A 190 12.70 -1.30 -0.35
CA LEU A 190 12.80 -1.78 -1.72
C LEU A 190 11.68 -1.22 -2.60
N GLY A 191 10.43 -1.26 -2.11
CA GLY A 191 9.28 -0.69 -2.82
C GLY A 191 9.44 0.80 -3.11
N ARG A 192 10.01 1.57 -2.17
CA ARG A 192 10.33 2.99 -2.39
C ARG A 192 11.42 3.19 -3.44
N GLN A 193 12.45 2.34 -3.44
CA GLN A 193 13.48 2.37 -4.47
C GLN A 193 12.87 2.11 -5.85
N HIS A 194 12.15 1.02 -6.02
CA HIS A 194 11.49 0.66 -7.28
C HIS A 194 10.47 1.73 -7.74
N ALA A 195 9.71 2.32 -6.79
CA ALA A 195 8.77 3.38 -7.10
C ALA A 195 9.46 4.61 -7.69
N ARG A 196 10.58 5.05 -7.14
CA ARG A 196 11.36 6.19 -7.66
C ARG A 196 11.95 5.92 -9.02
N GLU A 197 12.48 4.72 -9.24
CA GLU A 197 12.99 4.29 -10.54
C GLU A 197 11.86 4.27 -11.59
N ALA A 198 10.71 3.71 -11.24
CA ALA A 198 9.54 3.65 -12.11
C ALA A 198 8.97 5.05 -12.43
N LEU A 199 8.86 5.94 -11.44
CA LEU A 199 8.39 7.31 -11.63
C LEU A 199 9.28 8.11 -12.58
N ALA A 200 10.60 7.92 -12.51
CA ALA A 200 11.55 8.61 -13.40
C ALA A 200 11.37 8.23 -14.88
N MET A 201 10.83 7.02 -15.15
CA MET A 201 10.62 6.48 -16.51
C MET A 201 9.15 6.52 -16.95
N ARG A 202 8.24 6.91 -16.04
CA ARG A 202 6.81 6.78 -16.26
C ARG A 202 6.32 7.68 -17.37
N GLN A 203 5.49 7.11 -18.25
CA GLN A 203 4.62 7.90 -19.14
C GLN A 203 3.31 8.18 -18.40
N PRO A 204 2.87 9.45 -18.32
CA PRO A 204 1.58 9.78 -17.72
C PRO A 204 0.43 9.06 -18.43
N VAL A 205 -0.45 8.41 -17.65
CA VAL A 205 -1.63 7.72 -18.18
C VAL A 205 -2.88 8.44 -17.72
N MET A 206 -3.75 8.78 -18.68
CA MET A 206 -5.04 9.40 -18.37
C MET A 206 -5.91 8.43 -17.58
N PRO A 207 -6.48 8.85 -16.43
CA PRO A 207 -7.41 8.03 -15.66
C PRO A 207 -8.65 7.64 -16.46
N SER A 208 -9.43 6.71 -15.92
CA SER A 208 -10.69 6.32 -16.54
C SER A 208 -11.70 7.48 -16.58
N LYS A 209 -12.65 7.39 -17.52
CA LYS A 209 -13.72 8.39 -17.64
C LYS A 209 -14.55 8.52 -16.37
N HIS A 210 -14.82 7.38 -15.73
CA HIS A 210 -15.55 7.35 -14.47
C HIS A 210 -14.79 8.07 -13.37
N PHE A 211 -13.49 7.82 -13.24
CA PHE A 211 -12.64 8.48 -12.24
C PHE A 211 -12.62 10.01 -12.43
N ILE A 212 -12.43 10.48 -13.65
CA ILE A 212 -12.41 11.92 -13.94
C ILE A 212 -13.75 12.57 -13.57
N LYS A 213 -14.87 11.93 -13.93
CA LYS A 213 -16.21 12.41 -13.57
C LYS A 213 -16.39 12.49 -12.04
N THR A 214 -15.98 11.47 -11.32
CA THR A 214 -16.05 11.42 -9.84
C THR A 214 -15.17 12.50 -9.21
N TYR A 215 -13.97 12.75 -9.76
CA TYR A 215 -13.10 13.82 -9.29
C TYR A 215 -13.78 15.19 -9.36
N PHE A 216 -14.40 15.54 -10.49
CA PHE A 216 -15.12 16.82 -10.62
C PHE A 216 -16.37 16.88 -9.74
N SER A 217 -17.06 15.77 -9.48
CA SER A 217 -18.24 15.74 -8.60
C SER A 217 -17.90 15.94 -7.12
N ALA A 218 -16.64 15.77 -6.73
CA ALA A 218 -16.16 16.04 -5.37
C ALA A 218 -16.15 17.53 -4.99
N PHE A 219 -16.39 18.43 -5.96
CA PHE A 219 -16.49 19.87 -5.75
C PHE A 219 -17.94 20.34 -5.95
N SER A 220 -18.52 20.95 -4.93
CA SER A 220 -19.87 21.52 -5.01
C SER A 220 -19.92 22.82 -5.78
N GLU A 221 -18.82 23.58 -5.78
CA GLU A 221 -18.71 24.90 -6.38
C GLU A 221 -17.54 25.00 -7.38
N ASP A 222 -17.24 23.93 -8.14
CA ASP A 222 -16.18 23.99 -9.15
C ASP A 222 -16.47 25.10 -10.18
N PRO A 223 -15.60 26.13 -10.29
CA PRO A 223 -15.85 27.26 -11.15
C PRO A 223 -15.81 26.91 -12.64
N ILE A 224 -15.06 25.85 -13.02
CA ILE A 224 -14.90 25.42 -14.41
C ILE A 224 -16.19 24.83 -14.96
N THR A 225 -16.87 23.98 -14.16
CA THR A 225 -18.11 23.30 -14.59
C THR A 225 -19.30 24.25 -14.67
N LYS A 226 -19.29 25.38 -13.94
CA LYS A 226 -20.41 26.32 -13.81
C LYS A 226 -20.33 27.55 -14.73
N ILE A 227 -19.21 27.76 -15.44
CA ILE A 227 -19.12 28.86 -16.40
C ILE A 227 -20.00 28.59 -17.62
N SER A 228 -21.01 29.42 -17.81
CA SER A 228 -21.75 29.47 -19.06
C SER A 228 -20.94 30.24 -20.11
N PHE A 229 -20.85 29.76 -21.31
CA PHE A 229 -20.08 30.37 -22.40
C PHE A 229 -20.96 30.53 -23.66
N ASP A 230 -20.59 31.51 -24.45
CA ASP A 230 -21.20 31.76 -25.75
C ASP A 230 -20.65 30.72 -26.75
N GLN A 231 -21.52 29.92 -27.34
CA GLN A 231 -21.15 28.82 -28.24
C GLN A 231 -20.46 29.28 -29.52
N GLU A 232 -20.54 30.59 -29.85
CA GLU A 232 -19.96 31.16 -31.08
C GLU A 232 -18.45 31.46 -30.98
N SER A 233 -17.86 31.45 -29.79
CA SER A 233 -16.43 31.70 -29.65
C SER A 233 -15.62 30.41 -29.69
N SER A 234 -14.63 30.30 -30.58
CA SER A 234 -13.78 29.13 -30.78
C SER A 234 -12.41 29.22 -30.08
N ASN A 235 -12.37 29.79 -28.87
CA ASN A 235 -11.12 29.89 -28.12
C ASN A 235 -10.71 28.53 -27.47
N GLY A 236 -9.46 28.46 -27.02
CA GLY A 236 -8.90 27.24 -26.47
C GLY A 236 -9.64 26.70 -25.26
N PHE A 237 -10.09 27.59 -24.34
CA PHE A 237 -10.82 27.16 -23.12
C PHE A 237 -12.19 26.54 -23.47
N ILE A 238 -12.91 27.10 -24.46
CA ILE A 238 -14.19 26.54 -24.90
C ILE A 238 -13.99 25.18 -25.55
N LYS A 239 -12.94 25.01 -26.38
CA LYS A 239 -12.56 23.70 -26.92
C LYS A 239 -12.27 22.69 -25.80
N ALA A 240 -11.57 23.11 -24.74
CA ALA A 240 -11.30 22.24 -23.57
C ALA A 240 -12.58 21.82 -22.86
N LYS A 241 -13.56 22.71 -22.67
CA LYS A 241 -14.87 22.39 -22.11
C LYS A 241 -15.67 21.42 -22.99
N GLN A 242 -15.70 21.67 -24.30
CA GLN A 242 -16.33 20.76 -25.26
C GLN A 242 -15.70 19.37 -25.24
N ALA A 243 -14.37 19.29 -25.09
CA ALA A 243 -13.64 18.04 -24.94
C ALA A 243 -14.05 17.30 -23.64
N ILE A 244 -14.25 18.01 -22.53
CA ILE A 244 -14.77 17.42 -21.29
C ILE A 244 -16.19 16.87 -21.49
N GLU A 245 -17.08 17.63 -22.09
CA GLU A 245 -18.46 17.21 -22.39
C GLU A 245 -18.50 16.00 -23.31
N ALA A 246 -17.61 15.96 -24.31
CA ALA A 246 -17.43 14.83 -25.22
C ALA A 246 -16.67 13.64 -24.59
N GLN A 247 -16.15 13.80 -23.35
CA GLN A 247 -15.28 12.84 -22.68
C GLN A 247 -13.99 12.52 -23.47
N ASP A 248 -13.51 13.47 -24.27
CA ASP A 248 -12.21 13.46 -24.93
C ASP A 248 -11.17 14.16 -24.04
N TYR A 249 -10.79 13.48 -22.96
CA TYR A 249 -9.90 14.07 -21.95
C TYR A 249 -8.45 14.25 -22.42
N GLU A 250 -8.04 13.50 -23.45
CA GLU A 250 -6.68 13.63 -24.03
C GLU A 250 -6.47 14.99 -24.71
N SER A 251 -7.51 15.60 -25.25
CA SER A 251 -7.45 16.90 -25.93
C SER A 251 -7.45 18.10 -24.97
N VAL A 252 -7.82 17.92 -23.70
CA VAL A 252 -8.06 19.03 -22.76
C VAL A 252 -6.80 19.84 -22.48
N VAL A 253 -5.69 19.18 -22.19
CA VAL A 253 -4.40 19.85 -21.87
C VAL A 253 -3.93 20.71 -23.04
N LYS A 254 -4.05 20.18 -24.29
CA LYS A 254 -3.67 20.90 -25.50
C LYS A 254 -4.55 22.15 -25.72
N ALA A 255 -5.85 22.00 -25.57
CA ALA A 255 -6.81 23.09 -25.74
C ALA A 255 -6.61 24.18 -24.67
N CYS A 256 -6.38 23.82 -23.40
CA CYS A 256 -6.03 24.81 -22.38
C CYS A 256 -4.72 25.52 -22.67
N THR A 257 -3.72 24.82 -23.22
CA THR A 257 -2.43 25.42 -23.59
C THR A 257 -2.60 26.46 -24.68
N GLU A 258 -3.44 26.20 -25.70
CA GLU A 258 -3.80 27.18 -26.75
C GLU A 258 -4.37 28.49 -26.15
N GLU A 259 -5.28 28.39 -25.17
CA GLU A 259 -5.84 29.56 -24.48
C GLU A 259 -4.80 30.35 -23.69
N VAL A 260 -3.92 29.64 -23.00
CA VAL A 260 -2.86 30.25 -22.18
C VAL A 260 -1.83 30.95 -23.06
N ASP A 261 -1.41 30.36 -24.17
CA ASP A 261 -0.38 30.88 -25.08
C ASP A 261 -0.88 32.10 -25.86
N THR A 262 -2.17 32.17 -26.14
CA THR A 262 -2.80 33.30 -26.82
C THR A 262 -3.22 34.43 -25.88
N ASP A 263 -2.94 34.30 -24.57
CA ASP A 263 -3.39 35.25 -23.54
C ASP A 263 -4.89 35.50 -23.58
N GLY A 264 -5.66 34.44 -23.79
CA GLY A 264 -7.09 34.50 -24.02
C GLY A 264 -7.89 34.99 -22.83
N LYS A 265 -9.17 35.32 -23.05
CA LYS A 265 -10.10 35.84 -22.02
C LYS A 265 -10.23 34.91 -20.79
N TYR A 266 -10.14 33.59 -20.99
CA TYR A 266 -10.30 32.55 -19.95
C TYR A 266 -8.96 31.93 -19.56
N LYS A 267 -7.88 32.69 -19.65
CA LYS A 267 -6.51 32.23 -19.37
C LYS A 267 -6.38 31.57 -17.99
N TYR A 268 -6.96 32.15 -16.94
CA TYR A 268 -6.83 31.64 -15.58
C TYR A 268 -7.68 30.40 -15.34
N GLU A 269 -8.86 30.34 -15.93
CA GLU A 269 -9.72 29.15 -15.94
C GLU A 269 -9.04 27.99 -16.71
N ALA A 270 -8.40 28.33 -17.84
CA ALA A 270 -7.63 27.36 -18.62
C ALA A 270 -6.40 26.83 -17.84
N LEU A 271 -5.68 27.71 -17.12
CA LEU A 271 -4.59 27.32 -16.23
C LEU A 271 -5.08 26.40 -15.11
N LEU A 272 -6.20 26.74 -14.47
CA LEU A 272 -6.80 25.92 -13.41
C LEU A 272 -7.24 24.53 -13.94
N LEU A 273 -7.86 24.50 -15.11
CA LEU A 273 -8.29 23.25 -15.75
C LEU A 273 -7.09 22.40 -16.17
N ARG A 274 -6.07 23.02 -16.77
CA ARG A 274 -4.83 22.33 -17.17
C ARG A 274 -4.10 21.76 -15.96
N ALA A 275 -3.97 22.54 -14.89
CA ALA A 275 -3.41 22.07 -13.65
C ALA A 275 -4.19 20.90 -13.06
N THR A 276 -5.53 20.92 -13.15
CA THR A 276 -6.37 19.79 -12.73
C THR A 276 -6.01 18.53 -13.51
N PHE A 277 -5.84 18.61 -14.82
CA PHE A 277 -5.43 17.46 -15.63
C PHE A 277 -3.97 17.05 -15.38
N TYR A 278 -3.08 17.98 -15.05
CA TYR A 278 -1.72 17.64 -14.61
C TYR A 278 -1.74 16.86 -13.28
N LEU A 279 -2.58 17.23 -12.32
CA LEU A 279 -2.78 16.44 -11.08
C LEU A 279 -3.29 15.05 -11.39
N LEU A 280 -4.29 14.92 -12.27
CA LEU A 280 -4.86 13.64 -12.70
C LEU A 280 -3.85 12.74 -13.41
N LEU A 281 -2.88 13.32 -14.10
CA LEU A 281 -1.78 12.64 -14.80
C LEU A 281 -0.57 12.35 -13.89
N GLY A 282 -0.54 12.88 -12.67
CA GLY A 282 0.59 12.80 -11.75
C GLY A 282 1.78 13.69 -12.17
N ARG A 283 1.51 14.74 -12.96
CA ARG A 283 2.49 15.78 -13.36
C ARG A 283 2.51 16.89 -12.31
N HIS A 284 3.07 16.60 -11.14
CA HIS A 284 2.95 17.45 -9.96
C HIS A 284 3.63 18.81 -10.12
N ASP A 285 4.82 18.85 -10.73
CA ASP A 285 5.58 20.09 -10.93
C ASP A 285 4.84 21.05 -11.89
N ASP A 286 4.31 20.52 -12.99
CA ASP A 286 3.53 21.31 -13.94
C ASP A 286 2.24 21.84 -13.31
N ALA A 287 1.55 21.00 -12.52
CA ALA A 287 0.35 21.42 -11.79
C ALA A 287 0.66 22.53 -10.80
N GLN A 288 1.75 22.41 -10.04
CA GLN A 288 2.17 23.41 -9.06
C GLN A 288 2.45 24.78 -9.71
N VAL A 289 3.13 24.78 -10.86
CA VAL A 289 3.43 26.01 -11.61
C VAL A 289 2.14 26.71 -12.07
N ASP A 290 1.20 25.99 -12.66
CA ASP A 290 -0.05 26.57 -13.15
C ASP A 290 -0.94 27.04 -11.99
N LEU A 291 -1.06 26.26 -10.91
CA LEU A 291 -1.82 26.65 -9.71
C LEU A 291 -1.24 27.89 -9.05
N ALA A 292 0.08 28.02 -8.95
CA ALA A 292 0.73 29.21 -8.40
C ALA A 292 0.36 30.46 -9.21
N LYS A 293 0.44 30.39 -10.56
CA LYS A 293 0.04 31.50 -11.45
C LYS A 293 -1.42 31.93 -11.23
N VAL A 294 -2.34 30.97 -11.05
CA VAL A 294 -3.75 31.28 -10.78
C VAL A 294 -3.93 31.94 -9.42
N ILE A 295 -3.28 31.45 -8.38
CA ILE A 295 -3.41 31.96 -7.00
C ILE A 295 -2.89 33.38 -6.88
N GLU A 296 -1.78 33.72 -7.57
CA GLU A 296 -1.13 35.03 -7.56
C GLU A 296 -1.76 36.03 -8.50
N SER A 297 -2.69 35.61 -9.36
CA SER A 297 -3.33 36.46 -10.37
C SER A 297 -4.51 37.27 -9.81
N ASP A 298 -5.09 38.09 -10.68
CA ASP A 298 -6.33 38.82 -10.47
C ASP A 298 -7.59 38.05 -10.88
N ALA A 299 -7.48 36.71 -11.06
CA ALA A 299 -8.60 35.81 -11.32
C ALA A 299 -9.69 35.95 -10.25
N SER A 300 -10.91 35.56 -10.61
CA SER A 300 -12.04 35.61 -9.67
C SER A 300 -11.72 34.83 -8.36
N ILE A 301 -12.29 35.28 -7.25
CA ILE A 301 -12.10 34.65 -5.94
C ILE A 301 -12.39 33.13 -6.01
N LYS A 302 -13.46 32.74 -6.72
CA LYS A 302 -13.83 31.31 -6.87
C LYS A 302 -12.75 30.51 -7.58
N VAL A 303 -12.13 31.04 -8.62
CA VAL A 303 -11.05 30.38 -9.36
C VAL A 303 -9.79 30.24 -8.49
N ARG A 304 -9.43 31.31 -7.77
CA ARG A 304 -8.27 31.30 -6.86
C ARG A 304 -8.46 30.36 -5.66
N VAL A 305 -9.65 30.32 -5.07
CA VAL A 305 -9.99 29.41 -3.96
C VAL A 305 -9.92 27.96 -4.43
N ASN A 306 -10.49 27.62 -5.59
CA ASN A 306 -10.42 26.28 -6.15
C ASN A 306 -8.97 25.86 -6.44
N ALA A 307 -8.13 26.79 -6.93
CA ALA A 307 -6.70 26.56 -7.13
C ALA A 307 -5.97 26.26 -5.80
N LEU A 308 -6.28 27.00 -4.72
CA LEU A 308 -5.73 26.76 -3.38
C LEU A 308 -6.12 25.37 -2.85
N ILE A 309 -7.40 24.97 -2.98
CA ILE A 309 -7.87 23.64 -2.56
C ILE A 309 -7.12 22.55 -3.33
N LYS A 310 -6.96 22.70 -4.65
CA LYS A 310 -6.24 21.73 -5.48
C LYS A 310 -4.74 21.68 -5.17
N ARG A 311 -4.11 22.82 -4.86
CA ARG A 311 -2.70 22.86 -4.44
C ARG A 311 -2.53 22.27 -3.03
N ALA A 312 -3.46 22.48 -2.12
CA ALA A 312 -3.46 21.81 -0.83
C ALA A 312 -3.55 20.28 -0.98
N SER A 313 -4.40 19.78 -1.89
CA SER A 313 -4.48 18.36 -2.22
C SER A 313 -3.15 17.82 -2.78
N LEU A 314 -2.47 18.60 -3.65
CA LEU A 314 -1.13 18.27 -4.14
C LEU A 314 -0.11 18.16 -2.99
N TYR A 315 -0.09 19.15 -2.08
CA TYR A 315 0.81 19.11 -0.93
C TYR A 315 0.53 17.92 0.02
N THR A 316 -0.72 17.46 0.10
CA THR A 316 -1.05 16.23 0.83
C THR A 316 -0.41 15.00 0.18
N GLN A 317 -0.45 14.90 -1.16
CA GLN A 317 0.21 13.81 -1.91
C GLN A 317 1.74 13.85 -1.77
N LEU A 318 2.31 15.05 -1.61
CA LEU A 318 3.75 15.27 -1.38
C LEU A 318 4.15 15.20 0.11
N GLU A 319 3.25 14.75 0.98
CA GLU A 319 3.45 14.65 2.44
C GLU A 319 3.83 15.99 3.12
N ASN A 320 3.50 17.12 2.50
CA ASN A 320 3.78 18.46 3.04
C ASN A 320 2.54 19.03 3.75
N THR A 321 2.28 18.53 4.95
CA THR A 321 1.09 18.90 5.75
C THR A 321 1.05 20.40 6.09
N GLU A 322 2.20 21.02 6.33
CA GLU A 322 2.27 22.44 6.71
C GLU A 322 1.74 23.33 5.57
N ARG A 323 2.30 23.19 4.37
CA ARG A 323 1.83 23.95 3.19
C ARG A 323 0.41 23.62 2.81
N CYS A 324 -0.01 22.37 2.98
CA CYS A 324 -1.39 21.96 2.75
C CYS A 324 -2.36 22.76 3.63
N LEU A 325 -2.13 22.80 4.94
CA LEU A 325 -3.00 23.54 5.88
C LEU A 325 -2.92 25.05 5.70
N GLU A 326 -1.76 25.60 5.29
CA GLU A 326 -1.60 27.00 4.94
C GLU A 326 -2.48 27.39 3.74
N ASP A 327 -2.51 26.59 2.69
CA ASP A 327 -3.35 26.84 1.51
C ASP A 327 -4.84 26.81 1.86
N PHE A 328 -5.31 25.87 2.68
CA PHE A 328 -6.68 25.88 3.17
C PHE A 328 -7.00 27.10 4.04
N ALA A 329 -6.06 27.55 4.87
CA ALA A 329 -6.24 28.76 5.67
C ALA A 329 -6.33 30.00 4.77
N ASN A 330 -5.53 30.08 3.73
CA ASN A 330 -5.57 31.16 2.75
C ASN A 330 -6.86 31.14 1.93
N ALA A 331 -7.34 29.95 1.52
CA ALA A 331 -8.64 29.79 0.86
C ALA A 331 -9.79 30.29 1.74
N ALA A 332 -9.80 29.92 3.04
CA ALA A 332 -10.85 30.33 3.98
C ALA A 332 -10.81 31.85 4.31
N LYS A 333 -9.65 32.51 4.18
CA LYS A 333 -9.56 33.97 4.27
C LYS A 333 -10.18 34.66 3.04
N LEU A 334 -10.05 34.06 1.85
CA LEU A 334 -10.58 34.63 0.60
C LEU A 334 -12.09 34.43 0.48
N ASP A 335 -12.59 33.24 0.83
CA ASP A 335 -14.01 32.90 0.77
C ASP A 335 -14.41 31.99 1.95
N PRO A 336 -14.76 32.57 3.11
CA PRO A 336 -15.10 31.82 4.31
C PRO A 336 -16.42 31.04 4.19
N ASN A 337 -17.22 31.27 3.15
CA ASN A 337 -18.51 30.64 2.94
C ASN A 337 -18.47 29.50 1.91
N ASN A 338 -17.34 29.20 1.37
CA ASN A 338 -17.19 28.12 0.39
C ASN A 338 -17.07 26.76 1.10
N SER A 339 -18.10 25.92 0.97
CA SER A 339 -18.20 24.61 1.63
C SER A 339 -17.09 23.63 1.22
N ASP A 340 -16.56 23.74 -0.02
CA ASP A 340 -15.53 22.83 -0.53
C ASP A 340 -14.22 22.97 0.26
N ILE A 341 -13.90 24.16 0.79
CA ILE A 341 -12.71 24.37 1.62
C ILE A 341 -12.76 23.47 2.86
N TYR A 342 -13.86 23.54 3.58
CA TYR A 342 -14.06 22.79 4.83
C TYR A 342 -14.20 21.30 4.56
N HIS A 343 -14.90 20.94 3.48
CA HIS A 343 -15.02 19.56 3.03
C HIS A 343 -13.64 18.94 2.78
N HIS A 344 -12.83 19.54 1.90
CA HIS A 344 -11.52 18.99 1.57
C HIS A 344 -10.51 19.07 2.72
N ARG A 345 -10.56 20.11 3.57
CA ARG A 345 -9.72 20.18 4.77
C ARG A 345 -10.10 19.13 5.80
N GLY A 346 -11.40 18.87 5.98
CA GLY A 346 -11.90 17.77 6.80
C GLY A 346 -11.39 16.41 6.34
N GLN A 347 -11.31 16.22 5.05
CA GLN A 347 -10.73 15.04 4.45
C GLN A 347 -9.24 14.89 4.83
N VAL A 348 -8.45 15.95 4.75
CA VAL A 348 -7.04 15.92 5.16
C VAL A 348 -6.91 15.62 6.64
N TYR A 349 -7.77 16.17 7.50
CA TYR A 349 -7.75 15.84 8.93
C TYR A 349 -8.11 14.38 9.20
N LEU A 350 -9.08 13.80 8.47
CA LEU A 350 -9.34 12.35 8.54
C LEU A 350 -8.09 11.53 8.20
N LEU A 351 -7.36 11.95 7.17
CA LEU A 351 -6.13 11.32 6.73
C LEU A 351 -5.03 11.36 7.80
N LEU A 352 -4.93 12.50 8.49
CA LEU A 352 -3.98 12.71 9.58
C LEU A 352 -4.44 12.11 10.92
N GLU A 353 -5.56 11.36 10.93
CA GLU A 353 -6.20 10.80 12.13
C GLU A 353 -6.60 11.86 13.20
N ARG A 354 -6.77 13.10 12.77
CA ARG A 354 -7.21 14.22 13.60
C ARG A 354 -8.74 14.29 13.60
N MET A 355 -9.38 13.37 14.35
CA MET A 355 -10.83 13.12 14.25
C MET A 355 -11.68 14.30 14.72
N ASP A 356 -11.26 15.01 15.77
CA ASP A 356 -12.00 16.17 16.31
C ASP A 356 -12.07 17.30 15.29
N GLU A 357 -10.94 17.59 14.65
CA GLU A 357 -10.88 18.62 13.60
C GLU A 357 -11.66 18.17 12.36
N ALA A 358 -11.54 16.91 11.96
CA ALA A 358 -12.27 16.39 10.81
C ALA A 358 -13.79 16.52 10.98
N THR A 359 -14.34 16.14 12.14
CA THR A 359 -15.78 16.26 12.40
C THR A 359 -16.24 17.71 12.43
N ALA A 360 -15.45 18.63 12.99
CA ALA A 360 -15.75 20.06 13.00
C ALA A 360 -15.79 20.64 11.57
N GLU A 361 -14.81 20.29 10.73
CA GLU A 361 -14.73 20.76 9.34
C GLU A 361 -15.90 20.25 8.49
N PHE A 362 -16.23 18.97 8.57
CA PHE A 362 -17.39 18.44 7.85
C PHE A 362 -18.72 19.01 8.35
N ALA A 363 -18.84 19.26 9.65
CA ALA A 363 -20.03 19.94 10.19
C ALA A 363 -20.18 21.34 9.58
N LYS A 364 -19.08 22.08 9.46
CA LYS A 364 -19.07 23.41 8.82
C LYS A 364 -19.38 23.32 7.32
N ALA A 365 -18.84 22.34 6.61
CA ALA A 365 -19.16 22.14 5.20
C ALA A 365 -20.66 21.89 4.97
N VAL A 366 -21.27 21.04 5.80
CA VAL A 366 -22.72 20.74 5.73
C VAL A 366 -23.59 21.93 6.16
N GLU A 367 -23.14 22.74 7.13
CA GLU A 367 -23.81 23.99 7.50
C GLU A 367 -23.89 24.97 6.33
N LEU A 368 -22.78 25.14 5.61
CA LEU A 368 -22.67 26.07 4.48
C LEU A 368 -23.40 25.56 3.23
N ASN A 369 -23.38 24.25 2.99
CA ASN A 369 -24.05 23.64 1.84
C ASN A 369 -24.74 22.33 2.25
N PRO A 370 -25.96 22.40 2.80
CA PRO A 370 -26.70 21.22 3.26
C PRO A 370 -27.05 20.22 2.14
N ASP A 371 -27.08 20.65 0.88
CA ASP A 371 -27.44 19.81 -0.26
C ASP A 371 -26.24 19.13 -0.93
N PHE A 372 -25.04 19.39 -0.41
CA PHE A 372 -23.84 18.72 -0.88
C PHE A 372 -23.74 17.30 -0.27
N SER A 373 -24.31 16.33 -0.99
CA SER A 373 -24.44 14.93 -0.55
C SER A 373 -23.12 14.30 -0.10
N ILE A 374 -22.01 14.62 -0.80
CA ILE A 374 -20.69 14.06 -0.50
C ILE A 374 -20.19 14.58 0.86
N ALA A 375 -20.30 15.88 1.13
CA ALA A 375 -19.91 16.43 2.43
C ALA A 375 -20.79 15.88 3.56
N TYR A 376 -22.10 15.71 3.32
CA TYR A 376 -23.02 15.16 4.29
C TYR A 376 -22.67 13.73 4.70
N ILE A 377 -22.42 12.85 3.73
CA ILE A 377 -22.08 11.46 4.02
C ILE A 377 -20.69 11.31 4.62
N GLN A 378 -19.73 12.16 4.23
CA GLN A 378 -18.40 12.21 4.82
C GLN A 378 -18.47 12.65 6.30
N LYS A 379 -19.36 13.59 6.63
CA LYS A 379 -19.65 13.95 8.01
C LYS A 379 -20.14 12.74 8.80
N CYS A 380 -21.15 12.01 8.30
CA CYS A 380 -21.65 10.80 8.97
C CYS A 380 -20.52 9.79 9.20
N TYR A 381 -19.65 9.63 8.21
CA TYR A 381 -18.51 8.73 8.32
C TYR A 381 -17.45 9.20 9.35
N ALA A 382 -17.14 10.49 9.37
CA ALA A 382 -16.23 11.06 10.37
C ALA A 382 -16.78 10.91 11.79
N ASP A 383 -18.09 11.19 11.98
CA ASP A 383 -18.78 10.99 13.26
C ASP A 383 -18.76 9.51 13.70
N TYR A 384 -18.92 8.58 12.74
CA TYR A 384 -18.77 7.14 13.01
C TYR A 384 -17.37 6.79 13.53
N ARG A 385 -16.33 7.26 12.83
CA ARG A 385 -14.94 7.01 13.23
C ARG A 385 -14.61 7.63 14.59
N HIS A 386 -15.08 8.86 14.84
CA HIS A 386 -14.94 9.54 16.12
C HIS A 386 -15.63 8.74 17.24
N ALA A 387 -16.88 8.29 17.02
CA ALA A 387 -17.62 7.50 17.99
C ALA A 387 -16.96 6.14 18.29
N GLN A 388 -16.36 5.49 17.26
CA GLN A 388 -15.59 4.26 17.44
C GLN A 388 -14.33 4.50 18.28
N LEU A 389 -13.58 5.56 17.99
CA LEU A 389 -12.34 5.89 18.69
C LEU A 389 -12.61 6.08 20.19
N HIS A 390 -13.69 6.78 20.53
CA HIS A 390 -14.09 7.06 21.91
C HIS A 390 -14.99 5.97 22.52
N LYS A 391 -15.28 4.87 21.80
CA LYS A 391 -16.16 3.78 22.23
C LYS A 391 -17.54 4.26 22.72
N ASN A 392 -18.07 5.31 22.08
CA ASN A 392 -19.32 5.94 22.46
C ASN A 392 -20.52 5.24 21.78
N ILE A 393 -21.17 4.30 22.48
CA ILE A 393 -22.29 3.51 21.96
C ILE A 393 -23.48 4.40 21.59
N GLY A 394 -23.79 5.43 22.37
CA GLY A 394 -24.88 6.37 22.08
C GLY A 394 -24.66 7.13 20.78
N ALA A 395 -23.44 7.62 20.57
CA ALA A 395 -23.05 8.28 19.32
C ALA A 395 -23.10 7.32 18.11
N LEU A 396 -22.66 6.07 18.27
CA LEU A 396 -22.77 5.07 17.20
C LEU A 396 -24.21 4.81 16.77
N THR A 397 -25.17 4.80 17.72
CA THR A 397 -26.60 4.65 17.40
C THR A 397 -27.12 5.86 16.65
N GLN A 398 -26.74 7.07 17.04
CA GLN A 398 -27.14 8.31 16.38
C GLN A 398 -26.58 8.37 14.95
N VAL A 399 -25.32 8.05 14.77
CA VAL A 399 -24.65 8.04 13.45
C VAL A 399 -25.36 7.07 12.49
N ARG A 400 -25.81 5.91 12.98
CA ARG A 400 -26.59 4.97 12.16
C ARG A 400 -27.90 5.60 11.66
N ALA A 401 -28.60 6.31 12.53
CA ALA A 401 -29.81 7.04 12.13
C ALA A 401 -29.49 8.16 11.11
N ASP A 402 -28.33 8.80 11.21
CA ASP A 402 -27.92 9.84 10.27
C ASP A 402 -27.54 9.25 8.89
N PHE A 403 -26.98 8.04 8.82
CA PHE A 403 -26.80 7.32 7.56
C PHE A 403 -28.14 6.95 6.90
N GLU A 404 -29.14 6.50 7.69
CA GLU A 404 -30.49 6.20 7.15
C GLU A 404 -31.15 7.49 6.60
N LYS A 405 -31.06 8.61 7.30
CA LYS A 405 -31.51 9.91 6.79
C LYS A 405 -30.77 10.34 5.52
N ALA A 406 -29.47 10.04 5.41
CA ALA A 406 -28.70 10.35 4.21
C ALA A 406 -29.22 9.58 2.99
N LEU A 407 -29.58 8.28 3.16
CA LEU A 407 -30.19 7.48 2.10
C LEU A 407 -31.53 8.06 1.62
N GLU A 408 -32.37 8.52 2.55
CA GLU A 408 -33.65 9.14 2.22
C GLU A 408 -33.47 10.48 1.50
N ARG A 409 -32.49 11.28 1.95
CA ARG A 409 -32.26 12.62 1.42
C ARG A 409 -31.57 12.61 0.05
N PHE A 410 -30.62 11.68 -0.16
CA PHE A 410 -29.77 11.63 -1.34
C PHE A 410 -29.86 10.27 -2.09
N PRO A 411 -31.04 9.82 -2.51
CA PRO A 411 -31.22 8.48 -3.08
C PRO A 411 -30.52 8.26 -4.42
N ARG A 412 -30.02 9.35 -5.06
CA ARG A 412 -29.27 9.29 -6.34
C ARG A 412 -27.76 9.48 -6.18
N CYS A 413 -27.23 9.47 -4.96
CA CYS A 413 -25.81 9.60 -4.68
C CYS A 413 -25.25 8.22 -4.33
N ALA A 414 -24.45 7.62 -5.21
CA ALA A 414 -23.89 6.29 -5.00
C ALA A 414 -22.97 6.24 -3.76
N GLU A 415 -22.23 7.32 -3.48
CA GLU A 415 -21.30 7.43 -2.34
C GLU A 415 -22.01 7.25 -0.99
N VAL A 416 -23.30 7.65 -0.88
CA VAL A 416 -24.08 7.47 0.36
C VAL A 416 -24.27 5.98 0.65
N TYR A 417 -24.59 5.20 -0.36
CA TYR A 417 -24.73 3.75 -0.24
C TYR A 417 -23.39 3.07 0.04
N ILE A 418 -22.32 3.52 -0.65
CA ILE A 418 -20.97 2.96 -0.53
C ILE A 418 -20.44 3.12 0.89
N LEU A 419 -20.44 4.34 1.43
CA LEU A 419 -19.87 4.61 2.75
C LEU A 419 -20.68 3.94 3.87
N TYR A 420 -22.03 3.90 3.73
CA TYR A 420 -22.83 3.18 4.70
C TYR A 420 -22.63 1.66 4.63
N ALA A 421 -22.53 1.09 3.42
CA ALA A 421 -22.24 -0.32 3.24
C ALA A 421 -20.86 -0.71 3.85
N GLN A 422 -19.88 0.16 3.78
CA GLN A 422 -18.58 -0.05 4.41
C GLN A 422 -18.68 -0.04 5.93
N VAL A 423 -19.41 0.91 6.51
CA VAL A 423 -19.66 0.95 7.96
C VAL A 423 -20.36 -0.33 8.43
N LEU A 424 -21.34 -0.82 7.67
CA LEU A 424 -22.01 -2.09 7.99
C LEU A 424 -21.09 -3.29 7.83
N SER A 425 -20.18 -3.27 6.85
CA SER A 425 -19.15 -4.31 6.68
C SER A 425 -18.18 -4.35 7.86
N ASP A 426 -17.73 -3.19 8.37
CA ASP A 426 -16.90 -3.10 9.57
C ASP A 426 -17.62 -3.67 10.81
N GLN A 427 -18.96 -3.55 10.85
CA GLN A 427 -19.82 -4.11 11.89
C GLN A 427 -20.23 -5.58 11.64
N GLN A 428 -19.71 -6.20 10.58
CA GLN A 428 -20.02 -7.57 10.16
C GLN A 428 -21.50 -7.80 9.78
N GLU A 429 -22.22 -6.72 9.44
CA GLU A 429 -23.61 -6.79 8.93
C GLU A 429 -23.62 -7.05 7.41
N TRP A 430 -22.98 -8.14 6.98
CA TRP A 430 -22.67 -8.46 5.57
C TRP A 430 -23.88 -8.41 4.64
N SER A 431 -25.03 -8.94 5.06
CA SER A 431 -26.24 -9.00 4.22
C SER A 431 -26.82 -7.61 3.93
N ARG A 432 -26.74 -6.69 4.90
CA ARG A 432 -27.19 -5.32 4.71
C ARG A 432 -26.21 -4.52 3.86
N ALA A 433 -24.90 -4.72 4.10
CA ALA A 433 -23.86 -4.10 3.28
C ALA A 433 -23.98 -4.51 1.81
N GLU A 434 -24.21 -5.80 1.54
CA GLU A 434 -24.42 -6.33 0.19
C GLU A 434 -25.65 -5.69 -0.50
N ALA A 435 -26.77 -5.54 0.22
CA ALA A 435 -27.97 -4.89 -0.30
C ALA A 435 -27.73 -3.41 -0.65
N LEU A 436 -26.93 -2.68 0.16
CA LEU A 436 -26.58 -1.29 -0.14
C LEU A 436 -25.65 -1.19 -1.36
N PHE A 437 -24.68 -2.09 -1.52
CA PHE A 437 -23.86 -2.13 -2.74
C PHE A 437 -24.69 -2.46 -3.99
N GLU A 438 -25.73 -3.30 -3.89
CA GLU A 438 -26.69 -3.50 -5.00
C GLU A 438 -27.46 -2.22 -5.32
N SER A 439 -27.92 -1.50 -4.29
CA SER A 439 -28.58 -0.21 -4.47
C SER A 439 -27.66 0.82 -5.12
N ALA A 440 -26.37 0.87 -4.69
CA ALA A 440 -25.36 1.72 -5.30
C ALA A 440 -25.16 1.41 -6.79
N LEU A 441 -25.12 0.13 -7.17
CA LEU A 441 -25.05 -0.31 -8.57
C LEU A 441 -26.29 0.07 -9.38
N GLY A 442 -27.46 0.15 -8.74
CA GLY A 442 -28.69 0.68 -9.35
C GLY A 442 -28.58 2.17 -9.70
N VAL A 443 -27.81 2.93 -8.89
CA VAL A 443 -27.56 4.37 -9.12
C VAL A 443 -26.44 4.59 -10.13
N ASP A 444 -25.35 3.83 -10.02
CA ASP A 444 -24.15 3.96 -10.86
C ASP A 444 -23.65 2.57 -11.33
N PRO A 445 -24.24 2.01 -12.40
CA PRO A 445 -23.94 0.67 -12.89
C PRO A 445 -22.53 0.52 -13.47
N ASN A 446 -21.91 1.62 -13.87
CA ASN A 446 -20.57 1.65 -14.47
C ASN A 446 -19.43 1.90 -13.46
N ASN A 447 -19.75 1.91 -12.19
CA ASN A 447 -18.77 2.07 -11.14
C ASN A 447 -18.06 0.73 -10.84
N ALA A 448 -16.89 0.55 -11.44
CA ALA A 448 -16.09 -0.65 -11.29
C ALA A 448 -15.72 -0.95 -9.83
N THR A 449 -15.47 0.09 -9.02
CA THR A 449 -15.06 -0.08 -7.62
C THR A 449 -16.14 -0.74 -6.76
N LEU A 450 -17.41 -0.57 -7.11
CA LEU A 450 -18.53 -1.25 -6.43
C LEU A 450 -18.46 -2.78 -6.55
N TYR A 451 -18.06 -3.28 -7.71
CA TYR A 451 -17.87 -4.73 -7.90
C TYR A 451 -16.68 -5.25 -7.09
N VAL A 452 -15.62 -4.45 -6.94
CA VAL A 452 -14.49 -4.80 -6.07
C VAL A 452 -14.95 -4.89 -4.62
N HIS A 453 -15.67 -3.88 -4.11
CA HIS A 453 -16.22 -3.89 -2.75
C HIS A 453 -17.14 -5.07 -2.50
N LYS A 454 -18.04 -5.40 -3.44
CA LYS A 454 -18.87 -6.61 -3.35
C LYS A 454 -18.03 -7.88 -3.28
N GLY A 455 -16.99 -7.98 -4.09
CA GLY A 455 -16.04 -9.10 -4.04
C GLY A 455 -15.40 -9.25 -2.67
N LEU A 456 -14.96 -8.15 -2.07
CA LEU A 456 -14.36 -8.12 -0.74
C LEU A 456 -15.35 -8.52 0.37
N VAL A 457 -16.59 -8.01 0.32
CA VAL A 457 -17.65 -8.43 1.27
C VAL A 457 -17.94 -9.91 1.14
N GLN A 458 -18.02 -10.42 -0.09
CA GLN A 458 -18.23 -11.84 -0.35
C GLN A 458 -17.11 -12.71 0.23
N LEU A 459 -15.86 -12.25 0.08
CA LEU A 459 -14.69 -12.94 0.63
C LEU A 459 -14.71 -12.95 2.17
N GLN A 460 -15.08 -11.84 2.80
CA GLN A 460 -15.19 -11.73 4.26
C GLN A 460 -16.34 -12.56 4.84
N LYS A 461 -17.48 -12.62 4.11
CA LYS A 461 -18.68 -13.35 4.53
C LYS A 461 -18.54 -14.88 4.44
N SER A 462 -17.94 -15.37 3.36
CA SER A 462 -17.99 -16.80 3.02
C SER A 462 -16.64 -17.42 2.67
N THR A 463 -15.56 -16.66 2.65
CA THR A 463 -14.23 -17.09 2.14
C THR A 463 -14.28 -17.71 0.73
N ASP A 464 -15.32 -17.38 -0.07
CA ASP A 464 -15.53 -17.87 -1.43
C ASP A 464 -14.69 -17.04 -2.41
N PHE A 465 -13.45 -17.50 -2.64
CA PHE A 465 -12.52 -16.86 -3.57
C PHE A 465 -13.06 -16.78 -4.99
N ASP A 466 -13.77 -17.80 -5.48
CA ASP A 466 -14.21 -17.85 -6.87
C ASP A 466 -15.29 -16.81 -7.16
N LYS A 467 -16.22 -16.58 -6.23
CA LYS A 467 -17.20 -15.50 -6.35
C LYS A 467 -16.55 -14.13 -6.29
N ALA A 468 -15.60 -13.93 -5.38
CA ALA A 468 -14.87 -12.68 -5.28
C ALA A 468 -14.10 -12.38 -6.57
N VAL A 469 -13.37 -13.35 -7.10
CA VAL A 469 -12.63 -13.23 -8.36
C VAL A 469 -13.56 -12.90 -9.54
N LYS A 470 -14.75 -13.52 -9.63
CA LYS A 470 -15.74 -13.21 -10.69
C LYS A 470 -16.20 -11.75 -10.61
N LEU A 471 -16.50 -11.25 -9.41
CA LEU A 471 -16.92 -9.87 -9.21
C LEU A 471 -15.82 -8.88 -9.56
N ILE A 472 -14.57 -9.14 -9.16
CA ILE A 472 -13.44 -8.25 -9.45
C ILE A 472 -13.08 -8.28 -10.94
N ASN A 473 -13.15 -9.44 -11.61
CA ASN A 473 -12.99 -9.50 -13.05
C ASN A 473 -14.08 -8.67 -13.77
N LYS A 474 -15.32 -8.66 -13.25
CA LYS A 474 -16.37 -7.80 -13.76
C LYS A 474 -16.03 -6.31 -13.62
N ALA A 475 -15.38 -5.91 -12.52
CA ALA A 475 -14.86 -4.55 -12.37
C ALA A 475 -13.84 -4.20 -13.49
N ILE A 476 -12.90 -5.10 -13.78
CA ILE A 476 -11.90 -4.92 -14.86
C ILE A 476 -12.56 -4.85 -16.25
N GLU A 477 -13.63 -5.61 -16.49
CA GLU A 477 -14.39 -5.54 -17.75
C GLU A 477 -15.09 -4.19 -17.94
N ILE A 478 -15.55 -3.58 -16.85
CA ILE A 478 -16.23 -2.28 -16.87
C ILE A 478 -15.22 -1.14 -17.01
N ASP A 479 -14.11 -1.21 -16.28
CA ASP A 479 -13.07 -0.20 -16.28
C ASP A 479 -11.68 -0.90 -16.22
N ASP A 480 -11.03 -1.01 -17.37
CA ASP A 480 -9.70 -1.60 -17.52
C ASP A 480 -8.58 -0.76 -16.90
N LYS A 481 -8.90 0.46 -16.45
CA LYS A 481 -8.02 1.37 -15.71
C LYS A 481 -8.32 1.42 -14.20
N CYS A 482 -9.14 0.49 -13.69
CA CYS A 482 -9.41 0.37 -12.26
C CYS A 482 -8.22 -0.32 -11.56
N ASP A 483 -7.24 0.47 -11.07
CA ASP A 483 -6.07 0.01 -10.33
C ASP A 483 -6.44 -0.81 -9.08
N PHE A 484 -7.49 -0.37 -8.36
CA PHE A 484 -8.02 -1.08 -7.20
C PHE A 484 -8.47 -2.51 -7.51
N ALA A 485 -9.02 -2.75 -8.70
CA ALA A 485 -9.40 -4.09 -9.12
C ALA A 485 -8.19 -5.00 -9.35
N TYR A 486 -7.15 -4.49 -10.02
CA TYR A 486 -5.92 -5.25 -10.26
C TYR A 486 -5.17 -5.55 -8.96
N GLU A 487 -5.02 -4.58 -8.06
CA GLU A 487 -4.37 -4.77 -6.77
C GLU A 487 -5.12 -5.79 -5.91
N THR A 488 -6.44 -5.64 -5.80
CA THR A 488 -7.27 -6.55 -5.00
C THR A 488 -7.21 -7.97 -5.56
N LEU A 489 -7.32 -8.12 -6.89
CA LEU A 489 -7.23 -9.43 -7.53
C LEU A 489 -5.83 -10.03 -7.35
N GLY A 490 -4.77 -9.22 -7.49
CA GLY A 490 -3.39 -9.65 -7.24
C GLY A 490 -3.21 -10.17 -5.82
N THR A 491 -3.76 -9.48 -4.83
CA THR A 491 -3.73 -9.89 -3.42
C THR A 491 -4.49 -11.20 -3.18
N ILE A 492 -5.65 -11.38 -3.82
CA ILE A 492 -6.41 -12.63 -3.75
C ILE A 492 -5.62 -13.78 -4.39
N GLU A 493 -4.98 -13.55 -5.53
CA GLU A 493 -4.19 -14.58 -6.21
C GLU A 493 -2.95 -15.00 -5.38
N VAL A 494 -2.33 -14.08 -4.60
CA VAL A 494 -1.30 -14.44 -3.61
C VAL A 494 -1.87 -15.39 -2.56
N GLN A 495 -3.07 -15.12 -2.04
CA GLN A 495 -3.72 -15.97 -1.03
C GLN A 495 -4.10 -17.35 -1.58
N ARG A 496 -4.39 -17.44 -2.87
CA ARG A 496 -4.67 -18.71 -3.58
C ARG A 496 -3.40 -19.47 -3.96
N GLY A 497 -2.21 -18.90 -3.75
CA GLY A 497 -0.94 -19.47 -4.16
C GLY A 497 -0.57 -19.22 -5.63
N ASN A 498 -1.39 -18.51 -6.39
CA ASN A 498 -1.16 -18.20 -7.82
C ASN A 498 -0.17 -17.05 -7.99
N LEU A 499 1.04 -17.18 -7.43
CA LEU A 499 2.02 -16.10 -7.32
C LEU A 499 2.41 -15.51 -8.68
N ARG A 500 2.54 -16.31 -9.74
CA ARG A 500 2.87 -15.80 -11.09
C ARG A 500 1.77 -14.87 -11.61
N ARG A 501 0.50 -15.26 -11.43
CA ARG A 501 -0.64 -14.44 -11.84
C ARG A 501 -0.73 -13.13 -11.04
N SER A 502 -0.43 -13.19 -9.74
CA SER A 502 -0.41 -11.99 -8.90
C SER A 502 0.62 -10.97 -9.36
N LEU A 503 1.81 -11.39 -9.79
CA LEU A 503 2.85 -10.49 -10.33
C LEU A 503 2.36 -9.72 -11.57
N GLU A 504 1.70 -10.41 -12.53
CA GLU A 504 1.10 -9.76 -13.71
C GLU A 504 0.06 -8.71 -13.34
N LEU A 505 -0.75 -8.99 -12.31
CA LEU A 505 -1.80 -8.09 -11.84
C LEU A 505 -1.22 -6.86 -11.14
N PHE A 506 -0.21 -7.05 -10.29
CA PHE A 506 0.48 -5.92 -9.65
C PHE A 506 1.23 -5.06 -10.67
N GLU A 507 1.79 -5.62 -11.74
CA GLU A 507 2.38 -4.84 -12.83
C GLU A 507 1.37 -3.93 -13.52
N LYS A 508 0.14 -4.43 -13.75
CA LYS A 508 -0.95 -3.62 -14.30
C LYS A 508 -1.37 -2.51 -13.34
N ALA A 509 -1.47 -2.80 -12.03
CA ALA A 509 -1.77 -1.79 -11.03
C ALA A 509 -0.68 -0.71 -10.95
N ILE A 510 0.61 -1.10 -10.97
CA ILE A 510 1.75 -0.18 -10.97
C ILE A 510 1.74 0.74 -12.19
N ALA A 511 1.39 0.22 -13.38
CA ALA A 511 1.29 1.04 -14.59
C ALA A 511 0.21 2.14 -14.49
N LEU A 512 -0.82 1.93 -13.66
CA LEU A 512 -1.91 2.88 -13.43
C LEU A 512 -1.66 3.83 -12.25
N ALA A 513 -0.76 3.47 -11.33
CA ALA A 513 -0.45 4.27 -10.14
C ALA A 513 0.12 5.65 -10.50
N LYS A 514 -0.16 6.67 -9.71
CA LYS A 514 0.14 8.07 -10.03
C LYS A 514 1.13 8.71 -9.07
N THR A 515 1.21 8.22 -7.84
CA THR A 515 2.04 8.80 -6.77
C THR A 515 3.17 7.85 -6.36
N GLU A 516 4.27 8.40 -5.81
CA GLU A 516 5.36 7.59 -5.23
C GLU A 516 4.82 6.66 -4.14
N GLN A 517 3.84 7.12 -3.36
CA GLN A 517 3.26 6.35 -2.27
C GLN A 517 2.47 5.13 -2.75
N GLU A 518 1.59 5.33 -3.77
CA GLU A 518 0.86 4.23 -4.42
C GLU A 518 1.82 3.21 -5.03
N MET A 519 2.81 3.68 -5.79
CA MET A 519 3.81 2.80 -6.38
C MET A 519 4.63 2.06 -5.33
N THR A 520 5.07 2.74 -4.26
CA THR A 520 5.81 2.11 -3.16
C THR A 520 5.01 0.95 -2.57
N HIS A 521 3.71 1.14 -2.38
CA HIS A 521 2.85 0.09 -1.86
C HIS A 521 2.73 -1.08 -2.83
N LEU A 522 2.41 -0.81 -4.09
CA LEU A 522 2.22 -1.84 -5.11
C LEU A 522 3.51 -2.62 -5.40
N PHE A 523 4.66 -1.94 -5.43
CA PHE A 523 5.95 -2.62 -5.52
C PHE A 523 6.21 -3.48 -4.28
N SER A 524 5.87 -3.01 -3.08
CA SER A 524 6.03 -3.84 -1.86
C SER A 524 5.19 -5.13 -1.95
N LEU A 525 3.97 -5.08 -2.49
CA LEU A 525 3.15 -6.27 -2.73
C LEU A 525 3.76 -7.19 -3.80
N LYS A 526 4.21 -6.61 -4.90
CA LYS A 526 4.85 -7.36 -6.00
C LYS A 526 6.13 -8.03 -5.54
N ASP A 527 7.00 -7.30 -4.83
CA ASP A 527 8.29 -7.80 -4.35
C ASP A 527 8.10 -8.91 -3.30
N ALA A 528 7.08 -8.78 -2.43
CA ALA A 528 6.71 -9.85 -1.50
C ALA A 528 6.27 -11.13 -2.22
N ALA A 529 5.42 -11.01 -3.24
CA ALA A 529 4.98 -12.14 -4.05
C ALA A 529 6.14 -12.76 -4.85
N ALA A 530 7.04 -11.95 -5.41
CA ALA A 530 8.22 -12.40 -6.13
C ALA A 530 9.20 -13.15 -5.22
N ALA A 531 9.46 -12.64 -4.02
CA ALA A 531 10.31 -13.32 -3.03
C ALA A 531 9.69 -14.65 -2.58
N GLN A 532 8.37 -14.69 -2.34
CA GLN A 532 7.67 -15.95 -2.03
C GLN A 532 7.76 -16.96 -3.17
N LEU A 533 7.56 -16.53 -4.41
CA LEU A 533 7.67 -17.38 -5.60
C LEU A 533 9.08 -17.99 -5.72
N LYS A 534 10.11 -17.17 -5.57
CA LYS A 534 11.51 -17.61 -5.66
C LYS A 534 11.87 -18.63 -4.58
N VAL A 535 11.39 -18.42 -3.35
CA VAL A 535 11.59 -19.36 -2.23
C VAL A 535 10.82 -20.66 -2.46
N SER A 536 9.58 -20.56 -2.97
CA SER A 536 8.75 -21.74 -3.30
C SER A 536 9.42 -22.62 -4.38
N GLU A 537 9.93 -22.01 -5.42
CA GLU A 537 10.64 -22.71 -6.49
C GLU A 537 11.93 -23.38 -5.98
N ARG A 538 12.67 -22.70 -5.08
CA ARG A 538 13.89 -23.26 -4.48
C ARG A 538 13.63 -24.54 -3.66
N TRP A 539 12.51 -24.57 -2.93
CA TRP A 539 12.21 -25.68 -2.02
C TRP A 539 11.11 -26.62 -2.50
N GLY A 540 10.59 -26.42 -3.73
CA GLY A 540 9.51 -27.23 -4.28
C GLY A 540 8.23 -27.15 -3.45
N LEU A 541 7.94 -25.97 -2.86
CA LEU A 541 6.75 -25.76 -2.03
C LEU A 541 5.54 -25.45 -2.94
N ASP A 542 4.48 -26.22 -2.78
CA ASP A 542 3.19 -25.92 -3.42
C ASP A 542 2.31 -25.13 -2.42
N TRP A 543 1.95 -23.90 -2.81
CA TRP A 543 1.11 -23.01 -2.01
C TRP A 543 -0.35 -23.04 -2.43
N THR A 544 -0.71 -23.82 -3.44
CA THR A 544 -2.08 -23.91 -3.91
C THR A 544 -2.98 -24.42 -2.79
N VAL A 545 -3.87 -23.55 -2.33
CA VAL A 545 -4.91 -23.93 -1.34
C VAL A 545 -5.98 -24.70 -2.13
N SER A 546 -6.00 -26.01 -1.93
CA SER A 546 -7.08 -26.88 -2.40
C SER A 546 -8.39 -26.56 -1.69
#